data_dcbb0276209a5c757fe86aca51f7b255
#
_entry.id   dcbb0276209a5c757fe86aca51f7b255
#
_cell.length_a   1.000
_cell.length_b   1.000
_cell.length_c   1.000
_cell.angle_alpha   90.00
_cell.angle_beta   90.00
_cell.angle_gamma   90.00
#
_symmetry.space_group_name_H-M   'P 1'
#
loop_
_entity.id
_entity.type
_entity.pdbx_description
1 polymer ?
#
loop_
_entity_poly.entity_id
_entity_poly.type
_entity_poly.pdbx_seq_one_letter_code
_entity_poly.pdbx_strand_id
1 'polypeptide(L)'
;SLRDQLEREGVQTIQKGEHADICIVNTCSVTDVADHKCRQAIHRFTREHPGAFVVVMGCYAQLKADEIATFDGVDLVLGMEQKGDVLRYIEERMAQKEALNGGDACHEAISVPTKDIRTFVPSCSRGDRTRYFLKVQDGCNYYCTYCTIPIARGRSRNGSIASLVKQAEQVAAEGGKEIVL
;
A
#
# COMPACT_ATOMS: atom_id res chain seq x y z
N SER A 1 -4.70 8.78 -4.81
CA SER A 1 -4.53 7.37 -4.40
C SER A 1 -3.12 6.89 -4.69
N LEU A 2 -2.74 5.68 -4.25
CA LEU A 2 -1.46 5.07 -4.64
C LEU A 2 -1.33 4.98 -6.17
N ARG A 3 -2.40 4.58 -6.84
CA ARG A 3 -2.47 4.54 -8.31
C ARG A 3 -2.14 5.90 -8.94
N ASP A 4 -2.76 6.97 -8.47
CA ASP A 4 -2.51 8.32 -9.02
C ASP A 4 -1.07 8.80 -8.76
N GLN A 5 -0.45 8.33 -7.68
CA GLN A 5 0.96 8.59 -7.40
C GLN A 5 1.85 7.87 -8.41
N LEU A 6 1.63 6.57 -8.62
CA LEU A 6 2.37 5.76 -9.57
C LEU A 6 2.24 6.29 -11.01
N GLU A 7 1.02 6.66 -11.42
CA GLU A 7 0.77 7.24 -12.75
C GLU A 7 1.49 8.58 -12.96
N ARG A 8 1.60 9.43 -11.91
CA ARG A 8 2.38 10.69 -12.01
C ARG A 8 3.88 10.45 -12.15
N GLU A 9 4.38 9.35 -11.63
CA GLU A 9 5.78 8.94 -11.73
C GLU A 9 6.07 8.11 -12.98
N GLY A 10 5.07 8.03 -13.92
CA GLY A 10 5.23 7.41 -15.23
C GLY A 10 4.93 5.91 -15.27
N VAL A 11 4.44 5.32 -14.19
CA VAL A 11 4.04 3.91 -14.18
C VAL A 11 2.69 3.76 -14.86
N GLN A 12 2.62 2.94 -15.89
CA GLN A 12 1.39 2.64 -16.61
C GLN A 12 0.56 1.61 -15.85
N THR A 13 -0.68 1.96 -15.52
CA THR A 13 -1.62 1.00 -14.93
C THR A 13 -2.28 0.18 -16.04
N ILE A 14 -2.20 -1.13 -15.93
CA ILE A 14 -2.80 -2.08 -16.88
C ILE A 14 -4.22 -2.48 -16.47
N GLN A 15 -4.97 -3.04 -17.42
CA GLN A 15 -6.28 -3.62 -17.16
C GLN A 15 -6.18 -5.11 -16.81
N LYS A 16 -7.28 -5.65 -16.26
CA LYS A 16 -7.34 -7.08 -15.93
C LYS A 16 -7.18 -7.94 -17.19
N GLY A 17 -6.22 -8.85 -17.15
CA GLY A 17 -5.93 -9.79 -18.24
C GLY A 17 -4.72 -9.39 -19.10
N GLU A 18 -4.15 -8.21 -18.87
CA GLU A 18 -2.89 -7.79 -19.50
C GLU A 18 -1.70 -8.27 -18.68
N HIS A 19 -0.52 -8.37 -19.32
CA HIS A 19 0.72 -8.74 -18.63
C HIS A 19 1.19 -7.59 -17.75
N ALA A 20 1.61 -7.92 -16.52
CA ALA A 20 2.15 -6.97 -15.57
C ALA A 20 3.63 -7.25 -15.33
N ASP A 21 4.47 -6.22 -15.38
CA ASP A 21 5.87 -6.29 -14.94
C ASP A 21 5.97 -6.17 -13.41
N ILE A 22 5.04 -5.42 -12.80
CA ILE A 22 4.98 -5.18 -11.35
C ILE A 22 3.55 -5.40 -10.87
N CYS A 23 3.40 -6.19 -9.81
CA CYS A 23 2.14 -6.41 -9.11
C CYS A 23 2.20 -5.83 -7.71
N ILE A 24 1.37 -4.83 -7.38
CA ILE A 24 1.29 -4.25 -6.03
C ILE A 24 -0.02 -4.69 -5.35
N VAL A 25 0.10 -5.48 -4.28
CA VAL A 25 -1.03 -5.97 -3.49
C VAL A 25 -1.15 -5.17 -2.20
N ASN A 26 -2.13 -4.26 -2.14
CA ASN A 26 -2.41 -3.49 -0.92
C ASN A 26 -3.38 -4.27 -0.03
N THR A 27 -2.89 -4.74 1.11
CA THR A 27 -3.58 -5.68 2.00
C THR A 27 -4.31 -4.99 3.16
N CYS A 28 -5.32 -5.67 3.71
CA CYS A 28 -6.05 -5.26 4.91
C CYS A 28 -6.05 -6.42 5.92
N SER A 29 -6.00 -6.11 7.22
CA SER A 29 -5.98 -7.09 8.32
C SER A 29 -6.91 -6.65 9.45
N VAL A 30 -8.19 -6.39 9.14
CA VAL A 30 -9.19 -6.05 10.16
C VAL A 30 -9.93 -7.29 10.69
N THR A 31 -9.84 -8.42 10.01
CA THR A 31 -10.44 -9.70 10.40
C THR A 31 -9.65 -10.86 9.81
N ASP A 32 -9.74 -12.06 10.41
CA ASP A 32 -9.15 -13.29 9.87
C ASP A 32 -9.64 -13.61 8.45
N VAL A 33 -10.89 -13.26 8.15
CA VAL A 33 -11.47 -13.39 6.79
C VAL A 33 -10.74 -12.48 5.81
N ALA A 34 -10.38 -11.26 6.22
CA ALA A 34 -9.62 -10.34 5.39
C ALA A 34 -8.20 -10.88 5.14
N ASP A 35 -7.53 -11.42 6.15
CA ASP A 35 -6.21 -12.04 6.01
C ASP A 35 -6.24 -13.22 5.04
N HIS A 36 -7.27 -14.09 5.16
CA HIS A 36 -7.46 -15.20 4.23
C HIS A 36 -7.66 -14.73 2.78
N LYS A 37 -8.48 -13.70 2.56
CA LYS A 37 -8.68 -13.09 1.23
C LYS A 37 -7.38 -12.47 0.69
N CYS A 38 -6.57 -11.85 1.56
CA CYS A 38 -5.28 -11.29 1.17
C CYS A 38 -4.33 -12.41 0.71
N ARG A 39 -4.20 -13.50 1.46
CA ARG A 39 -3.40 -14.66 1.05
C ARG A 39 -3.85 -15.23 -0.30
N GLN A 40 -5.15 -15.42 -0.47
CA GLN A 40 -5.70 -15.89 -1.76
C GLN A 40 -5.39 -14.93 -2.91
N ALA A 41 -5.49 -13.61 -2.68
CA ALA A 41 -5.17 -12.62 -3.68
C ALA A 41 -3.67 -12.65 -4.06
N ILE A 42 -2.78 -12.72 -3.07
CA ILE A 42 -1.32 -12.83 -3.30
C ILE A 42 -1.04 -14.04 -4.17
N HIS A 43 -1.44 -15.25 -3.74
CA HIS A 43 -1.20 -16.48 -4.49
C HIS A 43 -1.86 -16.50 -5.89
N ARG A 44 -2.97 -15.77 -6.06
CA ARG A 44 -3.58 -15.62 -7.38
C ARG A 44 -2.71 -14.77 -8.28
N PHE A 45 -2.27 -13.60 -7.82
CA PHE A 45 -1.45 -12.68 -8.63
C PHE A 45 -0.10 -13.26 -8.99
N THR A 46 0.56 -13.97 -8.06
CA THR A 46 1.84 -14.64 -8.37
C THR A 46 1.68 -15.70 -9.47
N ARG A 47 0.52 -16.38 -9.53
CA ARG A 47 0.23 -17.38 -10.58
C ARG A 47 -0.25 -16.76 -11.91
N GLU A 48 -1.03 -15.69 -11.84
CA GLU A 48 -1.57 -15.00 -13.05
C GLU A 48 -0.47 -14.22 -13.77
N HIS A 49 0.57 -13.76 -13.07
CA HIS A 49 1.66 -12.95 -13.62
C HIS A 49 3.03 -13.56 -13.30
N PRO A 50 3.37 -14.72 -13.88
CA PRO A 50 4.66 -15.37 -13.66
C PRO A 50 5.79 -14.47 -14.17
N GLY A 51 6.78 -14.22 -13.32
CA GLY A 51 7.91 -13.33 -13.62
C GLY A 51 7.69 -11.85 -13.29
N ALA A 52 6.48 -11.43 -12.93
CA ALA A 52 6.25 -10.08 -12.42
C ALA A 52 6.95 -9.89 -11.06
N PHE A 53 7.38 -8.65 -10.79
CA PHE A 53 7.89 -8.26 -9.48
C PHE A 53 6.70 -8.02 -8.54
N VAL A 54 6.51 -8.89 -7.53
CA VAL A 54 5.35 -8.86 -6.65
C VAL A 54 5.67 -8.18 -5.32
N VAL A 55 4.96 -7.07 -5.07
CA VAL A 55 5.07 -6.27 -3.86
C VAL A 55 3.80 -6.40 -3.02
N VAL A 56 3.95 -6.76 -1.75
CA VAL A 56 2.84 -6.82 -0.81
C VAL A 56 3.00 -5.72 0.24
N MET A 57 1.96 -4.91 0.45
CA MET A 57 1.96 -3.81 1.39
C MET A 57 0.64 -3.67 2.15
N GLY A 58 0.59 -2.84 3.17
CA GLY A 58 -0.64 -2.55 3.93
C GLY A 58 -0.67 -3.18 5.32
N CYS A 59 -1.87 -3.26 5.92
CA CYS A 59 -2.00 -3.68 7.33
C CYS A 59 -1.59 -5.13 7.58
N TYR A 60 -1.94 -6.05 6.67
CA TYR A 60 -1.53 -7.45 6.79
C TYR A 60 -0.01 -7.59 6.61
N ALA A 61 0.56 -6.89 5.63
CA ALA A 61 2.01 -6.83 5.44
C ALA A 61 2.74 -6.26 6.67
N GLN A 62 2.19 -5.26 7.35
CA GLN A 62 2.77 -4.72 8.58
C GLN A 62 2.76 -5.72 9.74
N LEU A 63 1.70 -6.51 9.88
CA LEU A 63 1.52 -7.44 11.01
C LEU A 63 2.22 -8.78 10.80
N LYS A 64 2.38 -9.21 9.55
CA LYS A 64 2.83 -10.55 9.15
C LYS A 64 3.90 -10.49 8.05
N ALA A 65 4.79 -9.50 8.14
CA ALA A 65 5.78 -9.26 7.09
C ALA A 65 6.65 -10.49 6.81
N ASP A 66 7.19 -11.12 7.85
CA ASP A 66 8.05 -12.30 7.72
C ASP A 66 7.30 -13.52 7.15
N GLU A 67 6.02 -13.73 7.57
CA GLU A 67 5.17 -14.79 7.03
C GLU A 67 4.93 -14.59 5.53
N ILE A 68 4.59 -13.36 5.10
CA ILE A 68 4.30 -13.05 3.69
C ILE A 68 5.56 -13.15 2.83
N ALA A 69 6.72 -12.79 3.37
CA ALA A 69 7.99 -12.92 2.66
C ALA A 69 8.35 -14.38 2.31
N THR A 70 7.77 -15.36 3.00
CA THR A 70 7.95 -16.78 2.66
C THR A 70 7.02 -17.29 1.55
N PHE A 71 6.09 -16.46 1.05
CA PHE A 71 5.16 -16.90 0.02
C PHE A 71 5.85 -16.93 -1.35
N ASP A 72 5.69 -18.04 -2.06
CA ASP A 72 6.28 -18.22 -3.39
C ASP A 72 5.85 -17.09 -4.34
N GLY A 73 6.83 -16.48 -5.00
CA GLY A 73 6.62 -15.42 -5.98
C GLY A 73 6.38 -14.04 -5.38
N VAL A 74 6.52 -13.85 -4.06
CA VAL A 74 6.57 -12.52 -3.43
C VAL A 74 8.02 -12.05 -3.38
N ASP A 75 8.32 -10.92 -4.00
CA ASP A 75 9.67 -10.36 -4.05
C ASP A 75 9.92 -9.37 -2.90
N LEU A 76 8.90 -8.58 -2.52
CA LEU A 76 9.06 -7.50 -1.55
C LEU A 76 7.83 -7.34 -0.67
N VAL A 77 8.05 -7.23 0.65
CA VAL A 77 7.00 -6.91 1.62
C VAL A 77 7.32 -5.56 2.27
N LEU A 78 6.38 -4.61 2.18
CA LEU A 78 6.54 -3.26 2.72
C LEU A 78 5.55 -3.00 3.86
N GLY A 79 6.09 -2.53 4.99
CA GLY A 79 5.29 -2.05 6.12
C GLY A 79 4.57 -0.73 5.85
N MET A 80 3.88 -0.24 6.86
CA MET A 80 3.09 0.99 6.77
C MET A 80 3.95 2.25 6.64
N GLU A 81 5.14 2.27 7.22
CA GLU A 81 6.08 3.40 7.14
C GLU A 81 6.60 3.60 5.72
N GLN A 82 6.85 2.51 5.00
CA GLN A 82 7.41 2.48 3.64
C GLN A 82 6.39 2.85 2.56
N LYS A 83 5.12 2.93 2.91
CA LYS A 83 4.00 3.14 1.95
C LYS A 83 4.11 4.43 1.14
N GLY A 84 4.77 5.46 1.65
CA GLY A 84 4.98 6.74 0.96
C GLY A 84 5.95 6.65 -0.21
N ASP A 85 6.94 5.76 -0.11
CA ASP A 85 8.10 5.68 -1.01
C ASP A 85 8.16 4.34 -1.77
N VAL A 86 6.99 3.75 -2.04
CA VAL A 86 6.89 2.40 -2.60
C VAL A 86 7.68 2.22 -3.89
N LEU A 87 7.69 3.21 -4.80
CA LEU A 87 8.43 3.14 -6.05
C LEU A 87 9.94 3.07 -5.83
N ARG A 88 10.47 3.90 -4.96
CA ARG A 88 11.92 3.87 -4.62
C ARG A 88 12.33 2.46 -4.17
N TYR A 89 11.56 1.83 -3.29
CA TYR A 89 11.85 0.46 -2.84
C TYR A 89 11.76 -0.56 -3.97
N ILE A 90 10.80 -0.42 -4.87
CA ILE A 90 10.66 -1.28 -6.05
C ILE A 90 11.89 -1.14 -6.96
N GLU A 91 12.26 0.08 -7.32
CA GLU A 91 13.38 0.37 -8.20
C GLU A 91 14.71 -0.15 -7.62
N GLU A 92 14.97 0.12 -6.33
CA GLU A 92 16.17 -0.37 -5.64
C GLU A 92 16.25 -1.91 -5.67
N ARG A 93 15.12 -2.61 -5.49
CA ARG A 93 15.09 -4.08 -5.46
C ARG A 93 15.12 -4.72 -6.84
N MET A 94 14.44 -4.12 -7.80
CA MET A 94 14.53 -4.59 -9.19
C MET A 94 15.96 -4.48 -9.72
N ALA A 95 16.63 -3.36 -9.49
CA ALA A 95 18.04 -3.19 -9.86
C ALA A 95 18.97 -4.22 -9.19
N GLN A 96 18.71 -4.57 -7.92
CA GLN A 96 19.47 -5.61 -7.22
C GLN A 96 19.21 -7.01 -7.80
N LYS A 97 17.95 -7.33 -8.14
CA LYS A 97 17.55 -8.60 -8.77
C LYS A 97 18.21 -8.78 -10.13
N GLU A 98 18.28 -7.71 -10.93
CA GLU A 98 18.97 -7.72 -12.22
C GLU A 98 20.48 -7.92 -12.06
N ALA A 99 21.12 -7.24 -11.10
CA ALA A 99 22.55 -7.36 -10.83
C ALA A 99 22.95 -8.78 -10.39
N LEU A 100 22.05 -9.53 -9.77
CA LEU A 100 22.24 -10.92 -9.32
C LEU A 100 21.88 -11.97 -10.39
N ASN A 101 21.71 -11.56 -11.67
CA ASN A 101 21.35 -12.44 -12.79
C ASN A 101 20.09 -13.28 -12.56
N GLY A 102 19.09 -12.72 -11.89
CA GLY A 102 17.84 -13.43 -11.62
C GLY A 102 17.96 -14.58 -10.61
N GLY A 103 19.08 -14.68 -9.92
CA GLY A 103 19.24 -15.60 -8.80
C GLY A 103 18.24 -15.29 -7.70
N ASP A 104 17.96 -16.32 -6.90
CA ASP A 104 16.90 -16.44 -5.89
C ASP A 104 16.32 -15.11 -5.41
N ALA A 105 15.04 -14.88 -5.69
CA ALA A 105 14.37 -13.63 -5.38
C ALA A 105 14.69 -13.23 -3.93
N CYS A 106 15.16 -12.02 -3.73
CA CYS A 106 15.27 -11.45 -2.39
C CYS A 106 13.86 -11.37 -1.80
N HIS A 107 13.42 -12.45 -1.18
CA HIS A 107 12.21 -12.46 -0.35
C HIS A 107 12.48 -11.58 0.86
N GLU A 108 12.30 -10.28 0.71
CA GLU A 108 12.65 -9.32 1.75
C GLU A 108 11.42 -8.64 2.32
N ALA A 109 11.41 -8.58 3.66
CA ALA A 109 10.43 -7.81 4.41
C ALA A 109 11.09 -6.54 4.97
N ILE A 110 10.62 -5.38 4.53
CA ILE A 110 11.05 -4.07 5.05
C ILE A 110 9.89 -3.48 5.84
N SER A 111 9.99 -3.54 7.15
CA SER A 111 9.01 -2.96 8.05
C SER A 111 9.68 -2.38 9.29
N VAL A 112 9.04 -1.41 9.90
CA VAL A 112 9.45 -0.90 11.22
C VAL A 112 8.46 -1.38 12.27
N PRO A 113 8.85 -1.51 13.54
CA PRO A 113 7.90 -1.75 14.61
C PRO A 113 6.77 -0.73 14.58
N THR A 114 5.53 -1.16 14.80
CA THR A 114 4.33 -0.29 14.69
C THR A 114 4.43 0.99 15.54
N LYS A 115 5.09 0.91 16.70
CA LYS A 115 5.35 2.07 17.56
C LYS A 115 6.23 3.15 16.91
N ASP A 116 6.98 2.79 15.89
CA ASP A 116 7.95 3.66 15.20
C ASP A 116 7.42 4.22 13.89
N ILE A 117 6.18 3.88 13.50
CA ILE A 117 5.52 4.45 12.33
C ILE A 117 5.23 5.93 12.59
N ARG A 118 5.79 6.82 11.77
CA ARG A 118 5.66 8.29 11.89
C ARG A 118 5.01 8.93 10.68
N THR A 119 5.15 8.31 9.51
CA THR A 119 4.74 8.89 8.24
C THR A 119 3.22 8.96 8.10
N PHE A 120 2.71 10.13 7.72
CA PHE A 120 1.36 10.31 7.25
C PHE A 120 1.38 10.49 5.74
N VAL A 121 0.86 9.51 5.00
CA VAL A 121 0.73 9.61 3.54
C VAL A 121 -0.64 10.18 3.22
N PRO A 122 -0.71 11.44 2.76
CA PRO A 122 -1.97 12.05 2.37
C PRO A 122 -2.55 11.33 1.16
N SER A 123 -3.86 11.17 1.13
CA SER A 123 -4.54 10.62 -0.04
C SER A 123 -5.93 11.21 -0.18
N CYS A 124 -6.28 11.54 -1.42
CA CYS A 124 -7.63 11.86 -1.82
C CYS A 124 -7.97 10.96 -3.00
N SER A 125 -9.02 10.16 -2.90
CA SER A 125 -9.42 9.30 -4.02
C SER A 125 -10.13 10.13 -5.07
N ARG A 126 -9.69 10.01 -6.31
CA ARG A 126 -10.31 10.58 -7.51
C ARG A 126 -10.84 9.43 -8.38
N GLY A 127 -11.68 9.69 -9.35
CA GLY A 127 -12.13 8.73 -10.36
C GLY A 127 -13.62 8.76 -10.59
N ASP A 128 -14.21 7.64 -11.05
CA ASP A 128 -15.58 7.50 -11.53
C ASP A 128 -16.66 7.67 -10.45
N ARG A 129 -16.27 8.02 -9.24
CA ARG A 129 -17.18 8.20 -8.11
C ARG A 129 -17.59 9.65 -7.96
N THR A 130 -18.85 9.86 -7.63
CA THR A 130 -19.41 11.18 -7.30
C THR A 130 -18.83 11.76 -6.00
N ARG A 131 -18.20 10.91 -5.19
CA ARG A 131 -17.63 11.25 -3.88
C ARG A 131 -16.12 11.18 -3.90
N TYR A 132 -15.49 12.11 -3.23
CA TYR A 132 -14.06 12.09 -2.94
C TYR A 132 -13.85 11.65 -1.50
N PHE A 133 -12.90 10.75 -1.26
CA PHE A 133 -12.51 10.32 0.08
C PHE A 133 -11.20 11.01 0.45
N LEU A 134 -11.24 11.94 1.36
CA LEU A 134 -10.08 12.67 1.86
C LEU A 134 -9.58 12.02 3.14
N LYS A 135 -8.38 11.46 3.11
CA LYS A 135 -7.75 10.89 4.30
C LYS A 135 -7.22 12.00 5.19
N VAL A 136 -7.86 12.19 6.34
CA VAL A 136 -7.47 13.20 7.33
C VAL A 136 -6.63 12.63 8.46
N GLN A 137 -6.74 11.33 8.73
CA GLN A 137 -6.04 10.64 9.82
C GLN A 137 -5.59 9.24 9.40
N ASP A 138 -4.49 8.77 9.99
CA ASP A 138 -4.05 7.38 9.98
C ASP A 138 -3.68 6.94 11.39
N GLY A 139 -3.89 5.63 11.70
CA GLY A 139 -3.70 5.12 13.04
C GLY A 139 -4.78 5.57 14.02
N CYS A 140 -4.66 5.16 15.29
CA CYS A 140 -5.65 5.47 16.33
C CYS A 140 -5.02 5.37 17.72
N ASN A 141 -5.44 6.25 18.65
CA ASN A 141 -4.96 6.27 20.03
C ASN A 141 -5.90 5.61 21.04
N TYR A 142 -7.05 5.08 20.62
CA TYR A 142 -8.05 4.52 21.55
C TYR A 142 -7.70 3.12 22.05
N TYR A 143 -6.95 2.33 21.28
CA TYR A 143 -6.51 0.97 21.68
C TYR A 143 -7.64 0.08 22.19
N CYS A 144 -8.83 0.13 21.56
CA CYS A 144 -9.94 -0.76 21.89
C CYS A 144 -9.52 -2.22 21.78
N THR A 145 -9.92 -3.05 22.74
CA THR A 145 -9.46 -4.44 22.89
C THR A 145 -9.71 -5.34 21.67
N TYR A 146 -10.72 -5.03 20.87
CA TYR A 146 -11.09 -5.76 19.64
C TYR A 146 -10.53 -5.15 18.35
N CYS A 147 -9.80 -4.04 18.45
CA CYS A 147 -9.43 -3.26 17.25
C CYS A 147 -7.97 -3.47 16.87
N THR A 148 -7.73 -3.92 15.63
CA THR A 148 -6.40 -4.14 15.08
C THR A 148 -5.75 -2.87 14.53
N ILE A 149 -6.50 -1.76 14.36
CA ILE A 149 -5.98 -0.52 13.77
C ILE A 149 -4.75 0.02 14.50
N PRO A 150 -4.74 0.20 15.84
CA PRO A 150 -3.55 0.68 16.54
C PRO A 150 -2.36 -0.27 16.44
N ILE A 151 -2.64 -1.58 16.32
CA ILE A 151 -1.61 -2.61 16.23
C ILE A 151 -0.96 -2.61 14.85
N ALA A 152 -1.76 -2.41 13.79
CA ALA A 152 -1.26 -2.42 12.41
C ALA A 152 -0.75 -1.05 11.94
N ARG A 153 -1.41 0.04 12.35
CA ARG A 153 -1.12 1.39 11.84
C ARG A 153 -0.45 2.31 12.86
N GLY A 154 -0.38 1.89 14.12
CA GLY A 154 0.20 2.68 15.19
C GLY A 154 -0.68 3.82 15.68
N ARG A 155 -0.03 4.82 16.31
CA ARG A 155 -0.70 6.00 16.87
C ARG A 155 -1.31 6.89 15.79
N SER A 156 -2.31 7.68 16.19
CA SER A 156 -2.94 8.68 15.31
C SER A 156 -1.92 9.67 14.77
N ARG A 157 -1.94 9.85 13.45
CA ARG A 157 -1.13 10.80 12.69
C ARG A 157 -2.02 11.51 11.68
N ASN A 158 -1.79 12.79 11.48
CA ASN A 158 -2.64 13.65 10.67
C ASN A 158 -1.78 14.49 9.72
N GLY A 159 -2.35 14.89 8.59
CA GLY A 159 -1.81 15.98 7.78
C GLY A 159 -2.02 17.33 8.49
N SER A 160 -1.28 18.36 8.07
CA SER A 160 -1.57 19.73 8.54
C SER A 160 -2.94 20.17 8.03
N ILE A 161 -3.65 20.98 8.82
CA ILE A 161 -4.96 21.54 8.42
C ILE A 161 -4.84 22.24 7.07
N ALA A 162 -3.79 23.07 6.90
CA ALA A 162 -3.57 23.79 5.65
C ALA A 162 -3.42 22.86 4.43
N SER A 163 -2.69 21.73 4.57
CA SER A 163 -2.52 20.79 3.47
C SER A 163 -3.81 20.03 3.14
N LEU A 164 -4.62 19.70 4.14
CA LEU A 164 -5.89 19.02 3.96
C LEU A 164 -6.94 19.94 3.33
N VAL A 165 -7.00 21.20 3.78
CA VAL A 165 -7.86 22.24 3.18
C VAL A 165 -7.48 22.44 1.72
N LYS A 166 -6.19 22.58 1.40
CA LYS A 166 -5.73 22.71 0.01
C LYS A 166 -6.16 21.54 -0.89
N GLN A 167 -6.13 20.31 -0.36
CA GLN A 167 -6.63 19.14 -1.10
C GLN A 167 -8.15 19.21 -1.32
N ALA A 168 -8.91 19.66 -0.32
CA ALA A 168 -10.36 19.86 -0.45
C ALA A 168 -10.70 20.95 -1.47
N GLU A 169 -9.96 22.07 -1.48
CA GLU A 169 -10.09 23.13 -2.48
C GLU A 169 -9.81 22.64 -3.89
N GLN A 170 -8.78 21.79 -4.08
CA GLN A 170 -8.49 21.15 -5.37
C GLN A 170 -9.66 20.30 -5.85
N VAL A 171 -10.26 19.50 -4.96
CA VAL A 171 -11.45 18.70 -5.29
C VAL A 171 -12.60 19.58 -5.73
N ALA A 172 -12.84 20.69 -5.01
CA ALA A 172 -13.89 21.64 -5.38
C ALA A 172 -13.63 22.30 -6.75
N ALA A 173 -12.38 22.69 -7.03
CA ALA A 173 -11.97 23.26 -8.32
C ALA A 173 -12.13 22.27 -9.48
N GLU A 174 -11.94 20.97 -9.23
CA GLU A 174 -12.15 19.87 -10.20
C GLU A 174 -13.63 19.51 -10.38
N GLY A 175 -14.55 20.23 -9.73
CA GLY A 175 -16.00 19.98 -9.81
C GLY A 175 -16.51 18.90 -8.87
N GLY A 176 -15.73 18.47 -7.89
CA GLY A 176 -16.16 17.54 -6.84
C GLY A 176 -17.25 18.17 -5.99
N LYS A 177 -18.34 17.40 -5.76
CA LYS A 177 -19.52 17.90 -5.06
C LYS A 177 -19.66 17.35 -3.64
N GLU A 178 -18.95 16.30 -3.33
CA GLU A 178 -19.04 15.62 -2.03
C GLU A 178 -17.64 15.15 -1.61
N ILE A 179 -17.26 15.48 -0.38
CA ILE A 179 -16.02 14.98 0.25
C ILE A 179 -16.43 14.22 1.51
N VAL A 180 -15.92 12.98 1.61
CA VAL A 180 -16.06 12.12 2.79
C VAL A 180 -14.72 12.14 3.53
N LEU A 181 -14.76 12.39 4.85
CA LEU A 181 -13.59 12.41 5.73
C LEU A 181 -13.44 11.09 6.47
#